data_9df1b16391a56d185edaa2c0839cdc99
#
_entry.id   9df1b16391a56d185edaa2c0839cdc99
#
_cell.length_a   1.000
_cell.length_b   1.000
_cell.length_c   1.000
_cell.angle_alpha   90.00
_cell.angle_beta   90.00
_cell.angle_gamma   90.00
#
_symmetry.space_group_name_H-M   'P 1'
#
loop_
_entity.id
_entity.type
_entity.pdbx_description
1 polymer ?
#
loop_
_entity_poly.entity_id
_entity_poly.type
_entity_poly.pdbx_seq_one_letter_code
_entity_poly.pdbx_strand_id
1 'polypeptide(L)'
;MYQSQCLRTQKAATSQKSNVICVAVAFYLAGAFSTSIAAAATAMESVKSSVEQVVTLLEDKELKKIEHAMERRERLQQIFNQRFSYEEMSKRSLGAQWNNLNEAQRREFIDLFRQLLARTYTTTIEGYSGERFQYLSELNEGDYAEVRTKLISRKGEIPINYRLLSKAGEWQVYDIVVDGISMVSNYRAQFTKIIRGSSYEDLVKQLQTKSEVFKPVNEPSQ
;
A
#
# COMPACT_ATOMS: atom_id res chain seq x y z
N MET A 1 17.48 -17.77 -89.74
CA MET A 1 18.43 -18.84 -90.16
C MET A 1 18.24 -19.94 -89.20
N TYR A 2 17.74 -21.03 -89.78
CA TYR A 2 18.02 -22.43 -89.60
C TYR A 2 17.87 -23.00 -88.19
N GLN A 3 16.75 -23.76 -87.94
CA GLN A 3 16.56 -25.19 -88.14
C GLN A 3 17.44 -26.04 -87.21
N SER A 4 17.10 -27.11 -86.57
CA SER A 4 16.06 -28.17 -86.87
C SER A 4 16.06 -29.06 -85.63
N GLN A 5 14.91 -29.57 -85.24
CA GLN A 5 14.49 -30.98 -85.24
C GLN A 5 15.44 -32.02 -84.62
N CYS A 6 15.03 -32.87 -83.71
CA CYS A 6 14.48 -34.18 -83.96
C CYS A 6 14.20 -34.92 -82.67
N LEU A 7 13.00 -35.23 -82.34
CA LEU A 7 12.30 -36.54 -82.32
C LEU A 7 13.09 -37.80 -81.89
N ARG A 8 12.56 -38.46 -80.90
CA ARG A 8 12.05 -39.88 -80.86
C ARG A 8 12.32 -40.46 -79.48
N THR A 9 11.30 -40.82 -78.90
CA THR A 9 10.43 -42.02 -78.76
C THR A 9 10.84 -43.03 -77.68
N GLN A 10 9.84 -43.29 -76.87
CA GLN A 10 9.43 -44.55 -76.27
C GLN A 10 10.42 -45.27 -75.33
N LYS A 11 9.99 -45.76 -74.18
CA LYS A 11 9.02 -46.78 -73.94
C LYS A 11 8.71 -46.96 -72.47
N ALA A 12 7.52 -47.31 -72.20
CA ALA A 12 6.95 -47.69 -70.94
C ALA A 12 7.70 -48.78 -70.18
N ALA A 13 7.63 -48.75 -68.87
CA ALA A 13 7.50 -49.95 -68.06
C ALA A 13 6.86 -49.57 -66.72
N THR A 14 5.70 -50.10 -66.54
CA THR A 14 4.91 -50.26 -65.34
C THR A 14 5.71 -50.85 -64.18
N SER A 15 5.64 -50.31 -63.00
CA SER A 15 5.58 -51.11 -61.77
C SER A 15 4.94 -50.38 -60.63
N GLN A 16 3.97 -50.99 -60.13
CA GLN A 16 2.99 -50.79 -59.10
C GLN A 16 3.61 -50.85 -57.69
N LYS A 17 2.91 -50.22 -56.74
CA LYS A 17 2.99 -50.32 -55.26
C LYS A 17 3.94 -49.29 -54.63
N SER A 18 3.52 -48.46 -53.71
CA SER A 18 2.69 -48.61 -52.53
C SER A 18 2.26 -47.26 -51.98
N ASN A 19 1.01 -47.14 -51.61
CA ASN A 19 0.46 -46.06 -50.84
C ASN A 19 1.17 -45.96 -49.47
N VAL A 20 1.81 -44.82 -49.19
CA VAL A 20 2.05 -44.39 -47.84
C VAL A 20 1.50 -42.98 -47.72
N ILE A 21 0.30 -42.88 -47.21
CA ILE A 21 -0.34 -41.65 -46.79
C ILE A 21 0.38 -41.19 -45.53
N CYS A 22 1.32 -40.24 -45.65
CA CYS A 22 1.80 -39.50 -44.49
C CYS A 22 0.73 -38.46 -44.11
N VAL A 23 -0.18 -38.86 -43.23
CA VAL A 23 -1.04 -37.94 -42.51
C VAL A 23 -0.15 -37.23 -41.48
N ALA A 24 0.32 -36.03 -41.81
CA ALA A 24 0.93 -35.13 -40.84
C ALA A 24 -0.18 -34.58 -39.93
N VAL A 25 -0.38 -35.28 -38.80
CA VAL A 25 -1.22 -34.75 -37.70
C VAL A 25 -0.43 -33.65 -37.05
N ALA A 26 -0.70 -32.39 -37.46
CA ALA A 26 -0.27 -31.23 -36.76
C ALA A 26 -1.05 -31.13 -35.44
N PHE A 27 -0.46 -31.62 -34.35
CA PHE A 27 -0.94 -31.38 -32.99
C PHE A 27 -0.75 -29.90 -32.69
N TYR A 28 -1.81 -29.12 -32.91
CA TYR A 28 -1.92 -27.77 -32.32
C TYR A 28 -2.13 -27.95 -30.81
N LEU A 29 -1.04 -27.92 -30.04
CA LEU A 29 -1.06 -27.67 -28.61
C LEU A 29 -1.47 -26.23 -28.40
N ALA A 30 -2.78 -25.99 -28.42
CA ALA A 30 -3.35 -24.76 -27.87
C ALA A 30 -3.13 -24.79 -26.35
N GLY A 31 -1.94 -24.35 -25.92
CA GLY A 31 -1.67 -24.06 -24.52
C GLY A 31 -2.63 -22.97 -24.07
N ALA A 32 -3.70 -23.36 -23.39
CA ALA A 32 -4.53 -22.40 -22.67
C ALA A 32 -3.66 -21.76 -21.58
N PHE A 33 -3.05 -20.62 -21.89
CA PHE A 33 -2.52 -19.73 -20.87
C PHE A 33 -3.71 -19.23 -20.05
N SER A 34 -4.05 -19.95 -18.99
CA SER A 34 -4.92 -19.44 -17.94
C SER A 34 -4.19 -18.30 -17.28
N THR A 35 -4.37 -17.09 -17.77
CA THR A 35 -3.99 -15.88 -17.02
C THR A 35 -4.89 -15.83 -15.80
N SER A 36 -4.40 -16.32 -14.68
CA SER A 36 -5.00 -16.06 -13.38
C SER A 36 -4.94 -14.54 -13.19
N ILE A 37 -6.06 -13.86 -13.44
CA ILE A 37 -6.24 -12.47 -13.00
C ILE A 37 -6.26 -12.58 -11.47
N ALA A 38 -5.14 -12.27 -10.84
CA ALA A 38 -5.10 -12.09 -9.39
C ALA A 38 -6.11 -10.99 -9.08
N ALA A 39 -7.19 -11.32 -8.41
CA ALA A 39 -8.15 -10.33 -7.94
C ALA A 39 -7.39 -9.35 -7.04
N ALA A 40 -7.55 -8.05 -7.28
CA ALA A 40 -6.97 -7.04 -6.41
C ALA A 40 -7.49 -7.27 -4.97
N ALA A 41 -6.58 -7.21 -4.01
CA ALA A 41 -6.94 -7.37 -2.60
C ALA A 41 -7.97 -6.30 -2.19
N THR A 42 -8.94 -6.67 -1.36
CA THR A 42 -9.91 -5.72 -0.81
C THR A 42 -9.23 -4.76 0.17
N ALA A 43 -9.88 -3.65 0.50
CA ALA A 43 -9.37 -2.73 1.52
C ALA A 43 -9.24 -3.42 2.89
N MET A 44 -10.19 -4.28 3.23
CA MET A 44 -10.16 -5.11 4.45
C MET A 44 -8.95 -6.04 4.48
N GLU A 45 -8.70 -6.78 3.40
CA GLU A 45 -7.56 -7.68 3.29
C GLU A 45 -6.23 -6.92 3.39
N SER A 46 -6.16 -5.73 2.78
CA SER A 46 -4.99 -4.86 2.84
C SER A 46 -4.70 -4.37 4.26
N VAL A 47 -5.72 -3.95 5.01
CA VAL A 47 -5.58 -3.57 6.42
C VAL A 47 -5.19 -4.78 7.26
N LYS A 48 -5.88 -5.91 7.10
CA LYS A 48 -5.62 -7.14 7.83
C LYS A 48 -4.19 -7.61 7.66
N SER A 49 -3.72 -7.71 6.42
CA SER A 49 -2.34 -8.09 6.10
C SER A 49 -1.32 -7.17 6.77
N SER A 50 -1.55 -5.85 6.78
CA SER A 50 -0.63 -4.91 7.41
C SER A 50 -0.61 -5.00 8.92
N VAL A 51 -1.78 -5.17 9.55
CA VAL A 51 -1.89 -5.38 11.01
C VAL A 51 -1.19 -6.69 11.40
N GLU A 52 -1.39 -7.78 10.65
CA GLU A 52 -0.75 -9.07 10.89
C GLU A 52 0.78 -8.97 10.78
N GLN A 53 1.31 -8.24 9.80
CA GLN A 53 2.75 -8.01 9.67
C GLN A 53 3.32 -7.25 10.88
N VAL A 54 2.61 -6.19 11.33
CA VAL A 54 3.01 -5.42 12.52
C VAL A 54 2.98 -6.30 13.77
N VAL A 55 1.91 -7.05 13.99
CA VAL A 55 1.78 -7.96 15.15
C VAL A 55 2.87 -9.03 15.14
N THR A 56 3.09 -9.70 14.00
CA THR A 56 4.14 -10.71 13.85
C THR A 56 5.51 -10.15 14.21
N LEU A 57 5.81 -8.95 13.74
CA LEU A 57 7.08 -8.28 14.02
C LEU A 57 7.21 -7.91 15.51
N LEU A 58 6.13 -7.46 16.15
CA LEU A 58 6.11 -7.10 17.57
C LEU A 58 6.12 -8.32 18.49
N GLU A 59 5.69 -9.49 18.01
CA GLU A 59 5.74 -10.75 18.76
C GLU A 59 7.04 -11.53 18.61
N ASP A 60 7.89 -11.15 17.65
CA ASP A 60 9.19 -11.77 17.43
C ASP A 60 10.10 -11.62 18.67
N LYS A 61 10.54 -12.76 19.21
CA LYS A 61 11.31 -12.81 20.46
C LYS A 61 12.68 -12.14 20.34
N GLU A 62 13.33 -12.24 19.18
CA GLU A 62 14.62 -11.62 18.94
C GLU A 62 14.48 -10.10 18.77
N LEU A 63 13.49 -9.67 17.99
CA LEU A 63 13.24 -8.26 17.78
C LEU A 63 12.68 -7.54 19.02
N LYS A 64 12.17 -8.26 20.01
CA LYS A 64 11.77 -7.68 21.32
C LYS A 64 12.96 -7.26 22.18
N LYS A 65 14.15 -7.81 21.96
CA LYS A 65 15.33 -7.44 22.73
C LYS A 65 15.71 -5.99 22.47
N ILE A 66 16.29 -5.36 23.50
CA ILE A 66 16.64 -3.92 23.44
C ILE A 66 17.71 -3.62 22.39
N GLU A 67 18.64 -4.54 22.18
CA GLU A 67 19.69 -4.45 21.17
C GLU A 67 19.14 -4.39 19.74
N HIS A 68 17.93 -4.94 19.48
CA HIS A 68 17.26 -4.94 18.19
C HIS A 68 16.21 -3.82 18.04
N ALA A 69 16.13 -2.87 18.98
CA ALA A 69 15.13 -1.80 18.95
C ALA A 69 15.19 -0.95 17.66
N MET A 70 16.39 -0.66 17.17
CA MET A 70 16.57 0.09 15.91
C MET A 70 16.03 -0.70 14.71
N GLU A 71 16.45 -1.96 14.58
CA GLU A 71 15.99 -2.86 13.52
C GLU A 71 14.47 -3.03 13.53
N ARG A 72 13.88 -3.24 14.70
CA ARG A 72 12.42 -3.34 14.87
C ARG A 72 11.72 -2.08 14.36
N ARG A 73 12.20 -0.89 14.70
CA ARG A 73 11.64 0.40 14.25
C ARG A 73 11.77 0.60 12.75
N GLU A 74 12.91 0.24 12.17
CA GLU A 74 13.11 0.29 10.71
C GLU A 74 12.14 -0.62 9.97
N ARG A 75 11.95 -1.87 10.45
CA ARG A 75 10.99 -2.81 9.87
C ARG A 75 9.54 -2.32 9.99
N LEU A 76 9.15 -1.76 11.16
CA LEU A 76 7.85 -1.12 11.34
C LEU A 76 7.65 0.01 10.33
N GLN A 77 8.66 0.86 10.17
CA GLN A 77 8.61 1.98 9.23
C GLN A 77 8.48 1.51 7.78
N GLN A 78 9.12 0.41 7.39
CA GLN A 78 8.96 -0.19 6.07
C GLN A 78 7.52 -0.64 5.82
N ILE A 79 6.88 -1.33 6.79
CA ILE A 79 5.48 -1.75 6.68
C ILE A 79 4.57 -0.51 6.50
N PHE A 80 4.77 0.54 7.30
CA PHE A 80 3.97 1.76 7.21
C PHE A 80 4.21 2.52 5.90
N ASN A 81 5.45 2.61 5.42
CA ASN A 81 5.76 3.26 4.16
C ASN A 81 5.08 2.60 2.94
N GLN A 82 4.88 1.29 2.99
CA GLN A 82 4.17 0.57 1.94
C GLN A 82 2.65 0.77 1.99
N ARG A 83 2.11 0.98 3.19
CA ARG A 83 0.65 0.99 3.39
C ARG A 83 0.04 2.39 3.50
N PHE A 84 0.81 3.40 3.93
CA PHE A 84 0.27 4.74 4.14
C PHE A 84 0.52 5.67 2.97
N SER A 85 -0.50 6.41 2.56
CA SER A 85 -0.37 7.54 1.63
C SER A 85 0.00 8.81 2.39
N TYR A 86 1.28 8.97 2.72
CA TYR A 86 1.74 10.17 3.43
C TYR A 86 1.50 11.46 2.63
N GLU A 87 1.46 11.38 1.30
CA GLU A 87 1.10 12.49 0.44
C GLU A 87 -0.35 12.95 0.69
N GLU A 88 -1.31 12.02 0.66
CA GLU A 88 -2.72 12.35 0.88
C GLU A 88 -2.99 12.75 2.33
N MET A 89 -2.33 12.11 3.30
CA MET A 89 -2.37 12.53 4.71
C MET A 89 -1.89 13.97 4.87
N SER A 90 -0.76 14.33 4.25
CA SER A 90 -0.18 15.68 4.29
C SER A 90 -1.09 16.71 3.65
N LYS A 91 -1.58 16.42 2.45
CA LYS A 91 -2.51 17.27 1.71
C LYS A 91 -3.76 17.57 2.54
N ARG A 92 -4.36 16.55 3.15
CA ARG A 92 -5.57 16.72 3.98
C ARG A 92 -5.28 17.45 5.29
N SER A 93 -4.12 17.22 5.91
CA SER A 93 -3.74 17.89 7.16
C SER A 93 -3.38 19.37 6.97
N LEU A 94 -2.84 19.76 5.83
CA LEU A 94 -2.59 21.19 5.51
C LEU A 94 -3.84 21.90 4.95
N GLY A 95 -4.78 21.14 4.35
CA GLY A 95 -5.97 21.71 3.75
C GLY A 95 -5.66 22.72 2.64
N ALA A 96 -6.23 23.93 2.70
CA ALA A 96 -6.04 24.95 1.67
C ALA A 96 -4.56 25.38 1.51
N GLN A 97 -3.76 25.33 2.57
CA GLN A 97 -2.34 25.70 2.53
C GLN A 97 -1.54 24.82 1.56
N TRP A 98 -1.95 23.56 1.36
CA TRP A 98 -1.30 22.64 0.41
C TRP A 98 -1.20 23.21 -1.01
N ASN A 99 -2.24 23.93 -1.45
CA ASN A 99 -2.29 24.50 -2.82
C ASN A 99 -1.30 25.63 -3.03
N ASN A 100 -0.86 26.29 -1.94
CA ASN A 100 0.10 27.38 -1.97
C ASN A 100 1.55 26.90 -2.00
N LEU A 101 1.80 25.60 -1.80
CA LEU A 101 3.14 25.05 -1.73
C LEU A 101 3.64 24.61 -3.12
N ASN A 102 4.91 24.90 -3.38
CA ASN A 102 5.63 24.31 -4.51
C ASN A 102 5.98 22.84 -4.23
N GLU A 103 6.46 22.11 -5.26
CA GLU A 103 6.77 20.67 -5.11
C GLU A 103 7.87 20.37 -4.09
N ALA A 104 8.87 21.24 -3.95
CA ALA A 104 9.95 21.03 -2.97
C ALA A 104 9.40 21.16 -1.54
N GLN A 105 8.58 22.17 -1.27
CA GLN A 105 7.90 22.35 0.01
C GLN A 105 6.94 21.22 0.34
N ARG A 106 6.20 20.70 -0.65
CA ARG A 106 5.33 19.52 -0.46
C ARG A 106 6.14 18.30 -0.06
N ARG A 107 7.23 17.99 -0.76
CA ARG A 107 8.13 16.86 -0.42
C ARG A 107 8.70 17.02 0.99
N GLU A 108 9.23 18.18 1.32
CA GLU A 108 9.75 18.49 2.66
C GLU A 108 8.68 18.26 3.73
N PHE A 109 7.49 18.80 3.54
CA PHE A 109 6.40 18.64 4.50
C PHE A 109 5.97 17.17 4.65
N ILE A 110 5.86 16.41 3.57
CA ILE A 110 5.54 14.97 3.61
C ILE A 110 6.55 14.24 4.50
N ASP A 111 7.86 14.50 4.31
CA ASP A 111 8.91 13.84 5.08
C ASP A 111 8.87 14.25 6.55
N LEU A 112 8.65 15.51 6.86
CA LEU A 112 8.52 16.01 8.23
C LEU A 112 7.28 15.44 8.93
N PHE A 113 6.15 15.38 8.24
CA PHE A 113 4.92 14.83 8.81
C PHE A 113 5.04 13.32 9.04
N ARG A 114 5.65 12.58 8.10
CA ARG A 114 5.97 11.16 8.28
C ARG A 114 6.84 10.94 9.52
N GLN A 115 7.88 11.74 9.71
CA GLN A 115 8.76 11.68 10.88
C GLN A 115 8.01 12.02 12.18
N LEU A 116 7.14 13.03 12.16
CA LEU A 116 6.29 13.37 13.30
C LEU A 116 5.42 12.17 13.71
N LEU A 117 4.71 11.55 12.74
CA LEU A 117 3.86 10.39 13.01
C LEU A 117 4.67 9.22 13.57
N ALA A 118 5.83 8.93 12.98
CA ALA A 118 6.73 7.90 13.49
C ALA A 118 7.13 8.16 14.95
N ARG A 119 7.62 9.35 15.26
CA ARG A 119 8.03 9.71 16.65
C ARG A 119 6.87 9.63 17.63
N THR A 120 5.69 10.11 17.23
CA THR A 120 4.52 10.18 18.10
C THR A 120 3.95 8.80 18.42
N TYR A 121 3.89 7.89 17.45
CA TYR A 121 3.16 6.62 17.62
C TYR A 121 4.03 5.39 17.80
N THR A 122 5.35 5.45 17.54
CA THR A 122 6.22 4.27 17.67
C THR A 122 6.17 3.66 19.07
N THR A 123 6.28 4.46 20.13
CA THR A 123 6.23 3.96 21.51
C THR A 123 4.90 3.29 21.84
N THR A 124 3.78 3.87 21.37
CA THR A 124 2.45 3.27 21.54
C THR A 124 2.35 1.92 20.84
N ILE A 125 2.86 1.83 19.61
CA ILE A 125 2.87 0.60 18.81
C ILE A 125 3.79 -0.44 19.42
N GLU A 126 4.99 -0.07 19.87
CA GLU A 126 5.94 -0.94 20.56
C GLU A 126 5.41 -1.43 21.93
N GLY A 127 4.45 -0.72 22.51
CA GLY A 127 3.73 -1.11 23.73
C GLY A 127 2.69 -2.22 23.55
N TYR A 128 2.53 -2.75 22.33
CA TYR A 128 1.64 -3.88 22.06
C TYR A 128 1.94 -5.07 22.98
N SER A 129 0.90 -5.60 23.60
CA SER A 129 0.99 -6.63 24.64
C SER A 129 0.03 -7.82 24.42
N GLY A 130 -0.35 -8.05 23.16
CA GLY A 130 -1.23 -9.16 22.78
C GLY A 130 -2.70 -8.76 22.61
N GLU A 131 -2.97 -7.49 22.35
CA GLU A 131 -4.29 -6.98 21.96
C GLU A 131 -4.76 -7.66 20.67
N ARG A 132 -6.07 -7.85 20.53
CA ARG A 132 -6.66 -8.49 19.36
C ARG A 132 -7.42 -7.48 18.51
N PHE A 133 -7.24 -7.57 17.19
CA PHE A 133 -8.04 -6.82 16.23
C PHE A 133 -9.27 -7.65 15.81
N GLN A 134 -10.44 -7.06 15.93
CA GLN A 134 -11.67 -7.58 15.36
C GLN A 134 -12.05 -6.73 14.15
N TYR A 135 -12.16 -7.37 12.98
CA TYR A 135 -12.56 -6.71 11.73
C TYR A 135 -14.07 -6.81 11.60
N LEU A 136 -14.76 -5.67 11.42
CA LEU A 136 -16.21 -5.58 11.52
C LEU A 136 -16.87 -5.44 10.15
N SER A 137 -16.44 -4.45 9.37
CA SER A 137 -17.04 -4.15 8.06
C SER A 137 -16.11 -3.37 7.17
N GLU A 138 -16.39 -3.41 5.88
CA GLU A 138 -15.78 -2.61 4.84
C GLU A 138 -16.87 -1.85 4.10
N LEU A 139 -16.69 -0.55 3.89
CA LEU A 139 -17.56 0.30 3.08
C LEU A 139 -16.71 0.85 1.94
N ASN A 140 -17.15 0.64 0.71
CA ASN A 140 -16.47 1.08 -0.51
C ASN A 140 -17.28 2.16 -1.22
N GLU A 141 -16.64 3.27 -1.60
CA GLU A 141 -17.20 4.35 -2.41
C GLU A 141 -16.19 4.74 -3.52
N GLY A 142 -16.29 4.08 -4.67
CA GLY A 142 -15.36 4.28 -5.79
C GLY A 142 -13.92 3.95 -5.39
N ASP A 143 -13.04 4.94 -5.48
CA ASP A 143 -11.62 4.80 -5.11
C ASP A 143 -11.36 4.96 -3.60
N TYR A 144 -12.38 5.08 -2.78
CA TYR A 144 -12.26 5.20 -1.33
C TYR A 144 -12.91 4.05 -0.60
N ALA A 145 -12.33 3.70 0.55
CA ALA A 145 -12.89 2.70 1.45
C ALA A 145 -12.73 3.10 2.91
N GLU A 146 -13.65 2.63 3.76
CA GLU A 146 -13.51 2.66 5.22
C GLU A 146 -13.56 1.23 5.76
N VAL A 147 -12.50 0.79 6.41
CA VAL A 147 -12.43 -0.48 7.12
C VAL A 147 -12.62 -0.22 8.61
N ARG A 148 -13.68 -0.79 9.18
CA ARG A 148 -14.02 -0.65 10.59
C ARG A 148 -13.49 -1.83 11.38
N THR A 149 -12.77 -1.53 12.45
CA THR A 149 -12.21 -2.53 13.35
C THR A 149 -12.41 -2.13 14.81
N LYS A 150 -12.15 -3.07 15.72
CA LYS A 150 -11.99 -2.82 17.14
C LYS A 150 -10.70 -3.44 17.64
N LEU A 151 -9.96 -2.70 18.44
CA LEU A 151 -8.85 -3.20 19.22
C LEU A 151 -9.39 -3.67 20.58
N ILE A 152 -9.24 -4.94 20.89
CA ILE A 152 -9.72 -5.56 22.12
C ILE A 152 -8.50 -5.76 23.04
N SER A 153 -8.52 -5.08 24.17
CA SER A 153 -7.49 -5.14 25.21
C SER A 153 -8.08 -5.49 26.56
N ARG A 154 -7.24 -5.69 27.58
CA ARG A 154 -7.67 -5.86 28.97
C ARG A 154 -8.35 -4.62 29.54
N LYS A 155 -8.10 -3.44 28.97
CA LYS A 155 -8.67 -2.16 29.41
C LYS A 155 -10.01 -1.83 28.74
N GLY A 156 -10.43 -2.62 27.76
CA GLY A 156 -11.67 -2.42 27.02
C GLY A 156 -11.47 -2.54 25.50
N GLU A 157 -12.50 -2.13 24.79
CA GLU A 157 -12.56 -2.11 23.33
C GLU A 157 -12.39 -0.67 22.83
N ILE A 158 -11.52 -0.50 21.83
CA ILE A 158 -11.27 0.80 21.20
C ILE A 158 -11.62 0.67 19.71
N PRO A 159 -12.63 1.40 19.20
CA PRO A 159 -12.91 1.45 17.78
C PRO A 159 -11.73 2.08 17.01
N ILE A 160 -11.26 1.41 15.97
CA ILE A 160 -10.23 1.91 15.06
C ILE A 160 -10.72 1.73 13.64
N ASN A 161 -10.97 2.83 12.94
CA ASN A 161 -11.37 2.79 11.53
C ASN A 161 -10.23 3.29 10.66
N TYR A 162 -9.99 2.58 9.57
CA TYR A 162 -9.00 2.95 8.57
C TYR A 162 -9.72 3.52 7.37
N ARG A 163 -9.30 4.71 6.90
CA ARG A 163 -9.78 5.29 5.65
C ARG A 163 -8.69 5.14 4.60
N LEU A 164 -9.08 4.52 3.48
CA LEU A 164 -8.16 4.16 2.42
C LEU A 164 -8.56 4.81 1.09
N LEU A 165 -7.56 4.97 0.24
CA LEU A 165 -7.74 5.28 -1.17
C LEU A 165 -7.06 4.22 -2.03
N SER A 166 -7.67 3.92 -3.17
CA SER A 166 -7.08 3.07 -4.19
C SER A 166 -6.17 3.90 -5.08
N LYS A 167 -4.89 3.52 -5.16
CA LYS A 167 -3.91 4.16 -6.03
C LYS A 167 -3.18 3.07 -6.81
N ALA A 168 -3.27 3.10 -8.14
CA ALA A 168 -2.68 2.09 -9.03
C ALA A 168 -3.09 0.64 -8.67
N GLY A 169 -4.32 0.43 -8.20
CA GLY A 169 -4.85 -0.89 -7.81
C GLY A 169 -4.47 -1.35 -6.41
N GLU A 170 -3.78 -0.52 -5.63
CA GLU A 170 -3.41 -0.81 -4.25
C GLU A 170 -4.14 0.11 -3.27
N TRP A 171 -4.62 -0.45 -2.16
CA TRP A 171 -5.25 0.30 -1.09
C TRP A 171 -4.20 0.90 -0.16
N GLN A 172 -4.23 2.22 0.00
CA GLN A 172 -3.35 2.98 0.89
C GLN A 172 -4.15 3.73 1.94
N VAL A 173 -3.73 3.64 3.20
CA VAL A 173 -4.36 4.36 4.32
C VAL A 173 -3.99 5.83 4.26
N TYR A 174 -5.00 6.70 4.26
CA TYR A 174 -4.79 8.15 4.35
C TYR A 174 -5.32 8.78 5.65
N ASP A 175 -6.05 8.03 6.47
CA ASP A 175 -6.48 8.48 7.80
C ASP A 175 -6.78 7.28 8.71
N ILE A 176 -6.53 7.43 9.98
CA ILE A 176 -6.96 6.51 11.03
C ILE A 176 -7.85 7.28 11.99
N VAL A 177 -9.02 6.72 12.27
CA VAL A 177 -9.99 7.26 13.23
C VAL A 177 -9.99 6.38 14.46
N VAL A 178 -9.52 6.88 15.57
CA VAL A 178 -9.43 6.16 16.85
C VAL A 178 -10.43 6.74 17.80
N ASP A 179 -11.34 5.93 18.30
CA ASP A 179 -12.43 6.36 19.19
C ASP A 179 -13.21 7.58 18.66
N GLY A 180 -13.49 7.59 17.35
CA GLY A 180 -14.19 8.67 16.66
C GLY A 180 -13.33 9.88 16.28
N ILE A 181 -12.06 9.95 16.69
CA ILE A 181 -11.17 11.07 16.42
C ILE A 181 -10.25 10.76 15.23
N SER A 182 -10.42 11.50 14.14
CA SER A 182 -9.56 11.40 12.94
C SER A 182 -8.17 11.98 13.23
N MET A 183 -7.13 11.19 12.96
CA MET A 183 -5.73 11.61 13.08
C MET A 183 -5.43 12.81 12.18
N VAL A 184 -5.80 12.73 10.92
CA VAL A 184 -5.56 13.79 9.94
C VAL A 184 -6.30 15.08 10.32
N SER A 185 -7.56 14.97 10.78
CA SER A 185 -8.33 16.14 11.23
C SER A 185 -7.74 16.79 12.49
N ASN A 186 -7.23 15.96 13.41
CA ASN A 186 -6.56 16.44 14.62
C ASN A 186 -5.30 17.26 14.26
N TYR A 187 -4.43 16.73 13.40
CA TYR A 187 -3.25 17.48 12.94
C TYR A 187 -3.64 18.70 12.10
N ARG A 188 -4.69 18.61 11.27
CA ARG A 188 -5.18 19.76 10.52
C ARG A 188 -5.56 20.92 11.43
N ALA A 189 -6.24 20.66 12.54
CA ALA A 189 -6.60 21.68 13.50
C ALA A 189 -5.35 22.34 14.12
N GLN A 190 -4.36 21.54 14.52
CA GLN A 190 -3.10 22.02 15.10
C GLN A 190 -2.29 22.84 14.08
N PHE A 191 -2.10 22.33 12.87
CA PHE A 191 -1.35 23.02 11.80
C PHE A 191 -2.04 24.32 11.39
N THR A 192 -3.37 24.30 11.23
CA THR A 192 -4.13 25.53 10.91
C THR A 192 -3.96 26.59 12.01
N LYS A 193 -3.96 26.19 13.29
CA LYS A 193 -3.75 27.12 14.40
C LYS A 193 -2.37 27.79 14.33
N ILE A 194 -1.32 27.00 14.04
CA ILE A 194 0.05 27.52 13.91
C ILE A 194 0.15 28.46 12.71
N ILE A 195 -0.30 28.00 11.53
CA ILE A 195 -0.20 28.80 10.29
C ILE A 195 -0.96 30.11 10.41
N ARG A 196 -2.15 30.12 11.03
CA ARG A 196 -2.94 31.36 11.24
C ARG A 196 -2.35 32.30 12.29
N GLY A 197 -1.73 31.75 13.32
CA GLY A 197 -1.12 32.52 14.39
C GLY A 197 0.28 33.06 14.08
N SER A 198 0.93 32.43 13.06
CA SER A 198 2.32 32.69 12.71
C SER A 198 2.52 32.52 11.19
N SER A 199 3.11 31.42 10.73
CA SER A 199 3.34 31.15 9.31
C SER A 199 3.48 29.64 9.01
N TYR A 200 3.51 29.30 7.72
CA TYR A 200 3.85 27.94 7.29
C TYR A 200 5.33 27.58 7.63
N GLU A 201 6.23 28.53 7.48
CA GLU A 201 7.66 28.41 7.79
C GLU A 201 7.87 28.10 9.28
N ASP A 202 7.09 28.71 10.15
CA ASP A 202 7.12 28.43 11.59
C ASP A 202 6.57 27.02 11.89
N LEU A 203 5.55 26.56 11.16
CA LEU A 203 5.09 25.17 11.26
C LEU A 203 6.21 24.21 10.89
N VAL A 204 6.88 24.41 9.74
CA VAL A 204 8.01 23.60 9.29
C VAL A 204 9.12 23.58 10.34
N LYS A 205 9.51 24.74 10.87
CA LYS A 205 10.52 24.85 11.93
C LYS A 205 10.13 24.07 13.19
N GLN A 206 8.86 24.13 13.59
CA GLN A 206 8.37 23.38 14.74
C GLN A 206 8.40 21.86 14.48
N LEU A 207 8.04 21.41 13.27
CA LEU A 207 8.13 20.00 12.87
C LEU A 207 9.58 19.48 12.90
N GLN A 208 10.55 20.33 12.52
CA GLN A 208 11.98 19.98 12.54
C GLN A 208 12.55 19.91 13.96
N THR A 209 12.11 20.79 14.86
CA THR A 209 12.77 21.03 16.17
C THR A 209 12.00 20.55 17.38
N LYS A 210 10.66 20.55 17.33
CA LYS A 210 9.79 20.37 18.50
C LYS A 210 8.67 19.37 18.26
N SER A 211 8.99 18.09 18.20
CA SER A 211 7.96 17.05 18.10
C SER A 211 6.97 17.03 19.28
N GLU A 212 7.38 17.53 20.44
CA GLU A 212 6.59 17.56 21.68
C GLU A 212 5.43 18.56 21.66
N VAL A 213 5.40 19.50 20.71
CA VAL A 213 4.31 20.48 20.56
C VAL A 213 3.03 19.84 20.00
N PHE A 214 3.17 18.72 19.30
CA PHE A 214 2.06 18.07 18.60
C PHE A 214 1.47 16.94 19.43
N LYS A 215 0.17 17.06 19.75
CA LYS A 215 -0.53 16.07 20.58
C LYS A 215 -1.06 14.92 19.76
N PRO A 216 -0.84 13.66 20.19
CA PRO A 216 -1.45 12.49 19.57
C PRO A 216 -2.97 12.44 19.80
N VAL A 217 -3.66 11.61 19.02
CA VAL A 217 -5.12 11.46 19.09
C VAL A 217 -5.59 10.88 20.44
N ASN A 218 -4.74 10.16 21.16
CA ASN A 218 -5.12 9.38 22.35
C ASN A 218 -4.36 9.78 23.62
N GLU A 219 -3.95 11.04 23.76
CA GLU A 219 -3.50 11.48 25.08
C GLU A 219 -4.72 11.61 25.99
N PRO A 220 -4.85 10.82 27.07
CA PRO A 220 -5.90 11.06 28.05
C PRO A 220 -5.76 12.48 28.54
N SER A 221 -6.84 13.26 28.45
CA SER A 221 -6.94 14.57 29.12
C SER A 221 -6.66 14.35 30.60
N GLN A 222 -5.54 14.89 31.06
CA GLN A 222 -5.20 14.96 32.48
C GLN A 222 -6.21 15.82 33.21
#